data_65f6f897ca0acc71810fac197f28aea2
#
_entry.id   65f6f897ca0acc71810fac197f28aea2
#
_cell.length_a   1.000
_cell.length_b   1.000
_cell.length_c   1.000
_cell.angle_alpha   90.00
_cell.angle_beta   90.00
_cell.angle_gamma   90.00
#
_symmetry.space_group_name_H-M   'P 1'
#
loop_
_entity.id
_entity.type
_entity.pdbx_description
1 polymer ?
#
loop_
_entity_poly.entity_id
_entity_poly.type
_entity_poly.pdbx_seq_one_letter_code
_entity_poly.pdbx_strand_id
1 'polypeptide(L)'
;CGICDGFNQYLDCNGLCPGTENYIGPGLVGSPESFSDLDYGYDNCGICGGDDSACTGCTDANATNYCPDCIIYDGSCTFELYPGDVNRDGFVDEKDVDGLGIFWHQQGTPRDHESIGWYRQYATDDWQDICAAYADTNGDGYIDHLDLSAILYNWGSVASYNFSNQPSLCYELNDGNAYRQNFEDILSFLDEEDSESHTIRSMINHISELLNLEYLPENFKLYQNYPNPFNPVTTISFDLKQGSKVLLSIYDIKGNMVSENDFGYLNPGLFNYVLDAKDYTSGAYIYSIATSSGFTAYKQMILIK
;
A
#
# COMPACT_ATOMS: atom_id res chain seq x y z
N CYS A 1 47.87 -8.05 -37.48
CA CYS A 1 47.23 -8.76 -36.37
C CYS A 1 45.71 -8.61 -36.57
N GLY A 2 44.94 -9.67 -36.46
CA GLY A 2 43.49 -9.63 -36.55
C GLY A 2 42.88 -9.92 -37.95
N ILE A 3 43.71 -10.33 -38.93
CA ILE A 3 43.24 -10.74 -40.24
C ILE A 3 43.54 -12.24 -40.45
N CYS A 4 42.52 -13.06 -40.60
CA CYS A 4 42.65 -14.49 -40.85
C CYS A 4 43.04 -14.73 -42.31
N ASP A 5 44.09 -15.56 -42.58
CA ASP A 5 44.50 -16.02 -43.89
C ASP A 5 44.68 -14.94 -44.98
N GLY A 6 44.85 -13.69 -44.65
CA GLY A 6 45.02 -12.58 -45.60
C GLY A 6 43.79 -12.15 -46.37
N PHE A 7 42.58 -12.68 -46.06
CA PHE A 7 41.34 -12.41 -46.76
C PHE A 7 40.38 -11.55 -45.96
N ASN A 8 40.77 -10.50 -45.35
CA ASN A 8 39.88 -9.54 -44.70
C ASN A 8 38.74 -10.17 -43.87
N GLN A 9 39.02 -11.35 -43.27
CA GLN A 9 38.11 -12.05 -42.35
C GLN A 9 38.55 -11.74 -40.92
N TYR A 10 37.59 -11.46 -40.09
CA TYR A 10 37.84 -11.04 -38.71
C TYR A 10 37.94 -12.23 -37.78
N LEU A 11 38.83 -12.15 -36.82
CA LEU A 11 38.92 -13.07 -35.70
C LEU A 11 37.64 -12.95 -34.86
N ASP A 12 37.22 -14.07 -34.25
CA ASP A 12 36.24 -13.99 -33.16
C ASP A 12 36.89 -13.44 -31.86
N CYS A 13 36.11 -13.27 -30.82
CA CYS A 13 36.62 -12.78 -29.53
C CYS A 13 37.61 -13.70 -28.83
N ASN A 14 37.70 -14.99 -29.26
CA ASN A 14 38.74 -15.92 -28.82
C ASN A 14 40.04 -15.79 -29.65
N GLY A 15 40.06 -14.91 -30.64
CA GLY A 15 41.15 -14.78 -31.58
C GLY A 15 41.23 -15.89 -32.61
N LEU A 16 40.14 -16.57 -32.89
CA LEU A 16 40.05 -17.67 -33.89
C LEU A 16 39.56 -17.15 -35.23
N CYS A 17 40.04 -17.79 -36.30
CA CYS A 17 39.63 -17.45 -37.64
C CYS A 17 38.44 -18.29 -38.10
N PRO A 18 37.58 -17.76 -39.03
CA PRO A 18 36.51 -18.51 -39.65
C PRO A 18 37.06 -19.86 -40.24
N GLY A 19 36.36 -20.98 -39.92
CA GLY A 19 36.74 -22.30 -40.34
C GLY A 19 37.71 -23.04 -39.42
N THR A 20 38.19 -22.43 -38.32
CA THR A 20 38.87 -23.13 -37.24
C THR A 20 37.91 -23.87 -36.34
N GLU A 21 38.37 -24.98 -35.73
CA GLU A 21 37.57 -25.67 -34.70
C GLU A 21 37.33 -24.73 -33.52
N ASN A 22 36.10 -24.61 -33.06
CA ASN A 22 35.64 -23.66 -32.00
C ASN A 22 35.51 -22.17 -32.40
N TYR A 23 35.52 -21.85 -33.71
CA TYR A 23 35.12 -20.54 -34.18
C TYR A 23 33.62 -20.34 -34.00
N ILE A 24 33.25 -19.33 -33.18
CA ILE A 24 31.86 -19.05 -32.81
C ILE A 24 31.17 -18.09 -33.78
N GLY A 25 31.89 -17.62 -34.79
CA GLY A 25 31.36 -16.64 -35.75
C GLY A 25 31.49 -15.19 -35.30
N PRO A 26 31.23 -14.25 -36.22
CA PRO A 26 31.00 -12.89 -35.85
C PRO A 26 29.71 -12.84 -35.04
N GLY A 27 29.77 -12.42 -33.78
CA GLY A 27 28.60 -12.33 -32.91
C GLY A 27 27.51 -11.49 -33.56
N LEU A 28 26.28 -12.01 -33.55
CA LEU A 28 25.11 -11.28 -34.00
C LEU A 28 24.68 -10.27 -32.96
N VAL A 29 25.52 -9.31 -32.62
CA VAL A 29 25.16 -8.24 -31.71
C VAL A 29 24.93 -6.95 -32.51
N GLY A 30 23.68 -6.49 -32.52
CA GLY A 30 23.29 -5.20 -33.08
C GLY A 30 23.02 -5.19 -34.58
N SER A 31 22.13 -4.31 -35.00
CA SER A 31 21.77 -4.10 -36.41
C SER A 31 22.98 -3.65 -37.23
N PRO A 32 22.98 -3.93 -38.57
CA PRO A 32 24.13 -3.70 -39.46
C PRO A 32 24.62 -2.27 -39.63
N GLU A 33 24.13 -1.33 -38.87
CA GLU A 33 24.39 0.11 -39.10
C GLU A 33 25.51 0.73 -38.23
N SER A 34 26.12 -0.06 -37.31
CA SER A 34 27.24 0.42 -36.49
C SER A 34 28.53 -0.38 -36.69
N PHE A 35 29.07 -0.34 -37.89
CA PHE A 35 30.36 -0.97 -38.23
C PHE A 35 31.58 -0.14 -37.78
N SER A 36 31.55 0.48 -36.62
CA SER A 36 32.69 1.30 -36.24
C SER A 36 33.57 0.78 -35.13
N ASP A 37 33.24 -0.27 -34.39
CA ASP A 37 34.18 -0.80 -33.40
C ASP A 37 33.93 -2.30 -33.13
N LEU A 38 34.75 -3.15 -33.67
CA LEU A 38 35.45 -4.34 -33.16
C LEU A 38 34.82 -5.18 -32.01
N ASP A 39 33.52 -5.39 -31.98
CA ASP A 39 32.89 -6.32 -31.03
C ASP A 39 32.44 -7.61 -31.71
N TYR A 40 33.39 -8.32 -32.35
CA TYR A 40 33.09 -9.60 -32.98
C TYR A 40 33.12 -10.72 -31.94
N GLY A 41 31.92 -11.23 -31.60
CA GLY A 41 31.76 -12.45 -30.81
C GLY A 41 31.60 -12.24 -29.31
N TYR A 42 31.57 -11.01 -28.85
CA TYR A 42 31.16 -10.71 -27.49
C TYR A 42 29.63 -10.54 -27.42
N ASP A 43 29.01 -11.06 -26.38
CA ASP A 43 27.64 -10.75 -26.04
C ASP A 43 27.52 -9.33 -25.42
N ASN A 44 26.30 -8.91 -25.08
CA ASN A 44 26.07 -7.61 -24.44
C ASN A 44 26.70 -7.51 -23.05
N CYS A 45 27.04 -8.63 -22.42
CA CYS A 45 27.76 -8.71 -21.15
C CYS A 45 29.28 -8.59 -21.34
N GLY A 46 29.79 -8.51 -22.56
CA GLY A 46 31.21 -8.52 -22.86
C GLY A 46 31.88 -9.90 -22.76
N ILE A 47 31.09 -10.97 -22.79
CA ILE A 47 31.56 -12.35 -22.72
C ILE A 47 31.68 -12.91 -24.13
N CYS A 48 32.87 -13.42 -24.47
CA CYS A 48 33.12 -14.03 -25.74
C CYS A 48 32.30 -15.33 -25.92
N GLY A 49 31.45 -15.35 -26.96
CA GLY A 49 30.55 -16.47 -27.20
C GLY A 49 29.45 -16.64 -26.18
N GLY A 50 29.16 -15.61 -25.42
CA GLY A 50 28.07 -15.57 -24.44
C GLY A 50 26.72 -15.49 -25.13
N ASP A 51 25.67 -15.63 -24.30
CA ASP A 51 24.26 -15.61 -24.70
C ASP A 51 23.46 -14.54 -23.92
N ASP A 52 24.16 -13.53 -23.41
CA ASP A 52 23.65 -12.44 -22.57
C ASP A 52 23.18 -12.87 -21.17
N SER A 53 23.15 -14.16 -20.85
CA SER A 53 22.61 -14.66 -19.58
C SER A 53 23.40 -14.18 -18.36
N ALA A 54 24.68 -13.85 -18.53
CA ALA A 54 25.56 -13.46 -17.43
C ALA A 54 25.27 -12.04 -16.88
N CYS A 55 24.61 -11.19 -17.66
CA CYS A 55 24.23 -9.83 -17.26
C CYS A 55 22.73 -9.56 -17.49
N THR A 56 21.93 -10.60 -17.64
CA THR A 56 20.48 -10.52 -17.76
C THR A 56 19.83 -10.81 -16.41
N GLY A 57 18.90 -9.97 -15.99
CA GLY A 57 18.22 -10.07 -14.72
C GLY A 57 17.46 -8.80 -14.34
N CYS A 58 17.04 -8.73 -13.09
CA CYS A 58 16.37 -7.54 -12.57
C CYS A 58 17.33 -6.34 -12.44
N THR A 59 17.06 -5.28 -13.17
CA THR A 59 17.88 -4.04 -13.16
C THR A 59 17.32 -2.94 -12.27
N ASP A 60 16.16 -3.15 -11.62
CA ASP A 60 15.59 -2.17 -10.68
C ASP A 60 16.23 -2.31 -9.29
N ALA A 61 16.91 -1.26 -8.83
CA ALA A 61 17.56 -1.23 -7.52
C ALA A 61 16.60 -1.32 -6.32
N ASN A 62 15.29 -1.13 -6.54
CA ASN A 62 14.27 -1.25 -5.50
C ASN A 62 13.70 -2.67 -5.40
N ALA A 63 13.97 -3.52 -6.38
CA ALA A 63 13.51 -4.91 -6.38
C ALA A 63 14.28 -5.76 -5.37
N THR A 64 13.62 -6.78 -4.84
CA THR A 64 14.22 -7.71 -3.87
C THR A 64 15.30 -8.60 -4.47
N ASN A 65 15.21 -8.84 -5.78
CA ASN A 65 16.14 -9.64 -6.57
C ASN A 65 17.01 -8.79 -7.50
N TYR A 66 17.25 -7.52 -7.13
CA TYR A 66 18.13 -6.63 -7.89
C TYR A 66 19.49 -7.27 -8.17
N CYS A 67 19.89 -7.21 -9.41
CA CYS A 67 21.19 -7.70 -9.89
C CYS A 67 22.09 -6.51 -10.24
N PRO A 68 23.07 -6.15 -9.38
CA PRO A 68 23.93 -4.96 -9.61
C PRO A 68 24.76 -5.04 -10.88
N ASP A 69 25.11 -6.25 -11.32
CA ASP A 69 25.93 -6.51 -12.50
C ASP A 69 25.09 -6.73 -13.78
N CYS A 70 23.75 -6.73 -13.67
CA CYS A 70 22.87 -6.90 -14.81
C CYS A 70 22.67 -5.57 -15.54
N ILE A 71 22.75 -5.62 -16.87
CA ILE A 71 22.52 -4.49 -17.76
C ILE A 71 21.35 -4.75 -18.72
N ILE A 72 20.91 -6.00 -18.82
CA ILE A 72 19.77 -6.42 -19.63
C ILE A 72 18.63 -6.82 -18.70
N TYR A 73 17.54 -6.09 -18.78
CA TYR A 73 16.34 -6.38 -18.05
C TYR A 73 15.58 -7.56 -18.66
N ASP A 74 15.17 -8.52 -17.82
CA ASP A 74 14.52 -9.77 -18.26
C ASP A 74 13.05 -9.92 -17.79
N GLY A 75 12.49 -8.90 -17.13
CA GLY A 75 11.16 -8.98 -16.56
C GLY A 75 11.07 -9.77 -15.25
N SER A 76 12.20 -10.08 -14.61
CA SER A 76 12.23 -10.92 -13.41
C SER A 76 12.13 -10.16 -12.09
N CYS A 77 12.03 -8.83 -12.12
CA CYS A 77 11.99 -8.02 -10.90
C CYS A 77 10.84 -8.43 -9.99
N THR A 78 11.15 -8.59 -8.72
CA THR A 78 10.16 -8.88 -7.68
C THR A 78 10.20 -7.84 -6.57
N PHE A 79 9.04 -7.46 -6.08
CA PHE A 79 8.87 -6.40 -5.09
C PHE A 79 8.12 -6.92 -3.89
N GLU A 80 8.67 -6.70 -2.70
CA GLU A 80 8.06 -7.10 -1.44
C GLU A 80 6.84 -6.23 -1.13
N LEU A 81 5.76 -6.89 -0.68
CA LEU A 81 4.56 -6.22 -0.21
C LEU A 81 3.94 -6.97 0.98
N TYR A 82 3.10 -6.25 1.72
CA TYR A 82 2.19 -6.79 2.73
C TYR A 82 0.76 -6.40 2.36
N PRO A 83 -0.19 -7.36 2.23
CA PRO A 83 -1.55 -7.06 1.82
C PRO A 83 -2.22 -6.01 2.71
N GLY A 84 -2.69 -4.94 2.11
CA GLY A 84 -3.32 -3.82 2.79
C GLY A 84 -2.40 -2.61 3.06
N ASP A 85 -1.08 -2.76 3.06
CA ASP A 85 -0.12 -1.65 3.10
C ASP A 85 0.17 -1.20 1.65
N VAL A 86 -0.78 -0.48 1.09
CA VAL A 86 -0.81 -0.12 -0.34
C VAL A 86 0.16 1.01 -0.66
N ASN A 87 0.26 1.99 0.23
CA ASN A 87 1.18 3.12 0.07
C ASN A 87 2.62 2.77 0.45
N ARG A 88 2.86 1.62 1.10
CA ARG A 88 4.14 1.11 1.58
C ARG A 88 4.81 2.00 2.64
N ASP A 89 4.03 2.64 3.47
CA ASP A 89 4.58 3.41 4.59
C ASP A 89 4.88 2.53 5.82
N GLY A 90 4.49 1.26 5.77
CA GLY A 90 4.70 0.26 6.81
C GLY A 90 3.56 0.13 7.80
N PHE A 91 2.45 0.82 7.59
CA PHE A 91 1.26 0.76 8.41
C PHE A 91 0.04 0.48 7.53
N VAL A 92 -0.96 -0.20 8.06
CA VAL A 92 -2.26 -0.34 7.39
C VAL A 92 -3.24 0.61 8.06
N ASP A 93 -3.60 1.68 7.37
CA ASP A 93 -4.53 2.71 7.86
C ASP A 93 -5.44 3.27 6.74
N GLU A 94 -6.12 4.38 7.00
CA GLU A 94 -7.04 4.99 6.03
C GLU A 94 -6.36 5.50 4.75
N LYS A 95 -5.07 5.76 4.77
CA LYS A 95 -4.33 6.28 3.61
C LYS A 95 -4.07 5.22 2.55
N ASP A 96 -4.18 3.94 2.92
CA ASP A 96 -4.00 2.85 1.97
C ASP A 96 -5.12 2.79 0.92
N VAL A 97 -6.28 3.35 1.25
CA VAL A 97 -7.38 3.45 0.27
C VAL A 97 -7.06 4.40 -0.90
N ASP A 98 -6.09 5.30 -0.73
CA ASP A 98 -5.67 6.24 -1.78
C ASP A 98 -5.22 5.51 -3.04
N GLY A 99 -4.40 4.45 -2.86
CA GLY A 99 -3.92 3.66 -3.97
C GLY A 99 -5.04 2.92 -4.70
N LEU A 100 -6.04 2.44 -3.97
CA LEU A 100 -7.21 1.85 -4.62
C LEU A 100 -7.93 2.89 -5.50
N GLY A 101 -8.12 4.10 -5.00
CA GLY A 101 -8.75 5.18 -5.77
C GLY A 101 -7.93 5.60 -6.99
N ILE A 102 -6.60 5.65 -6.88
CA ILE A 102 -5.71 6.02 -7.98
C ILE A 102 -5.72 4.95 -9.09
N PHE A 103 -5.64 3.68 -8.71
CA PHE A 103 -5.47 2.55 -9.65
C PHE A 103 -6.75 1.75 -9.90
N TRP A 104 -7.91 2.26 -9.46
CA TRP A 104 -9.21 1.60 -9.58
C TRP A 104 -9.49 1.08 -10.99
N HIS A 105 -9.97 -0.17 -11.09
CA HIS A 105 -10.24 -0.88 -12.34
C HIS A 105 -9.02 -1.22 -13.21
N GLN A 106 -7.81 -0.99 -12.74
CA GLN A 106 -6.63 -1.49 -13.46
C GLN A 106 -6.51 -3.00 -13.32
N GLN A 107 -5.83 -3.61 -14.30
CA GLN A 107 -5.59 -5.05 -14.39
C GLN A 107 -4.11 -5.30 -14.61
N GLY A 108 -3.60 -6.33 -13.99
CA GLY A 108 -2.23 -6.80 -14.12
C GLY A 108 -2.13 -8.31 -13.95
N THR A 109 -0.93 -8.78 -13.71
CA THR A 109 -0.68 -10.22 -13.50
C THR A 109 -1.04 -10.61 -12.08
N PRO A 110 -1.92 -11.62 -11.87
CA PRO A 110 -2.21 -12.16 -10.55
C PRO A 110 -0.94 -12.69 -9.87
N ARG A 111 -0.88 -12.60 -8.55
CA ARG A 111 0.19 -13.22 -7.78
C ARG A 111 0.04 -14.76 -7.79
N ASP A 112 1.15 -15.49 -7.68
CA ASP A 112 1.15 -16.96 -7.61
C ASP A 112 0.30 -17.50 -6.46
N HIS A 113 0.14 -16.71 -5.40
CA HIS A 113 -0.67 -17.03 -4.22
C HIS A 113 -1.56 -15.85 -3.87
N GLU A 114 -2.81 -15.90 -4.31
CA GLU A 114 -3.84 -14.95 -3.93
C GLU A 114 -4.11 -15.05 -2.43
N SER A 115 -3.87 -13.97 -1.68
CA SER A 115 -4.09 -13.97 -0.24
C SER A 115 -4.11 -12.57 0.33
N ILE A 116 -5.05 -12.33 1.25
CA ILE A 116 -5.11 -11.11 2.07
C ILE A 116 -4.37 -11.27 3.42
N GLY A 117 -3.73 -12.44 3.67
CA GLY A 117 -3.07 -12.72 4.94
C GLY A 117 -1.86 -11.81 5.19
N TRP A 118 -1.64 -11.42 6.47
CA TRP A 118 -0.55 -10.56 6.89
C TRP A 118 0.78 -11.33 6.94
N TYR A 119 1.38 -11.51 5.79
CA TYR A 119 2.73 -12.04 5.63
C TYR A 119 3.35 -11.47 4.36
N ARG A 120 4.67 -11.53 4.29
CA ARG A 120 5.43 -11.05 3.14
C ARG A 120 5.02 -11.77 1.87
N GLN A 121 4.62 -11.02 0.86
CA GLN A 121 4.30 -11.48 -0.48
C GLN A 121 5.17 -10.71 -1.49
N TYR A 122 5.11 -11.13 -2.75
CA TYR A 122 5.89 -10.53 -3.81
C TYR A 122 5.01 -10.27 -5.02
N ALA A 123 5.13 -9.06 -5.58
CA ALA A 123 4.60 -8.72 -6.89
C ALA A 123 5.71 -8.75 -7.92
N THR A 124 5.35 -9.00 -9.16
CA THR A 124 6.20 -8.84 -10.35
C THR A 124 5.95 -7.47 -10.98
N ASP A 125 6.85 -7.01 -11.84
CA ASP A 125 6.73 -5.72 -12.51
C ASP A 125 5.97 -5.78 -13.84
N ASP A 126 5.14 -6.80 -14.02
CA ASP A 126 4.26 -6.94 -15.19
C ASP A 126 3.12 -5.91 -15.22
N TRP A 127 2.92 -5.18 -14.13
CA TRP A 127 2.02 -4.04 -14.07
C TRP A 127 2.66 -2.82 -14.75
N GLN A 128 1.84 -1.97 -15.41
CA GLN A 128 2.35 -0.73 -16.02
C GLN A 128 3.01 0.21 -15.00
N ASP A 129 2.54 0.14 -13.76
CA ASP A 129 3.07 0.83 -12.61
C ASP A 129 3.14 -0.15 -11.45
N ILE A 130 4.31 -0.35 -10.86
CA ILE A 130 4.49 -1.27 -9.74
C ILE A 130 3.62 -0.88 -8.52
N CYS A 131 3.29 0.40 -8.37
CA CYS A 131 2.41 0.85 -7.31
C CYS A 131 0.98 0.35 -7.47
N ALA A 132 0.53 0.07 -8.71
CA ALA A 132 -0.73 -0.60 -8.95
C ALA A 132 -0.72 -2.05 -8.44
N ALA A 133 0.42 -2.74 -8.55
CA ALA A 133 0.57 -4.09 -8.00
C ALA A 133 0.41 -4.15 -6.46
N TYR A 134 0.69 -3.05 -5.75
CA TYR A 134 0.44 -2.96 -4.30
C TYR A 134 -1.02 -2.70 -3.97
N ALA A 135 -1.76 -2.04 -4.89
CA ALA A 135 -3.19 -1.81 -4.76
C ALA A 135 -4.03 -3.06 -5.05
N ASP A 136 -3.50 -4.02 -5.82
CA ASP A 136 -4.05 -5.39 -5.91
C ASP A 136 -3.72 -6.14 -4.62
N THR A 137 -4.46 -5.84 -3.56
CA THR A 137 -4.15 -6.30 -2.20
C THR A 137 -4.50 -7.77 -1.98
N ASN A 138 -5.49 -8.30 -2.68
CA ASN A 138 -5.89 -9.71 -2.64
C ASN A 138 -5.07 -10.59 -3.57
N GLY A 139 -4.44 -10.02 -4.61
CA GLY A 139 -3.53 -10.69 -5.53
C GLY A 139 -4.18 -11.35 -6.73
N ASP A 140 -5.43 -11.01 -7.04
CA ASP A 140 -6.19 -11.64 -8.12
C ASP A 140 -5.94 -11.01 -9.50
N GLY A 141 -5.13 -9.95 -9.56
CA GLY A 141 -4.78 -9.24 -10.79
C GLY A 141 -5.79 -8.16 -11.21
N TYR A 142 -6.74 -7.82 -10.35
CA TYR A 142 -7.71 -6.75 -10.55
C TYR A 142 -7.70 -5.81 -9.36
N ILE A 143 -7.85 -4.51 -9.58
CA ILE A 143 -8.01 -3.54 -8.50
C ILE A 143 -9.48 -3.15 -8.44
N ASP A 144 -10.19 -3.70 -7.44
CA ASP A 144 -11.60 -3.47 -7.23
C ASP A 144 -12.00 -3.48 -5.74
N HIS A 145 -13.31 -3.57 -5.46
CA HIS A 145 -13.83 -3.56 -4.09
C HIS A 145 -13.35 -4.74 -3.22
N LEU A 146 -12.89 -5.85 -3.82
CA LEU A 146 -12.39 -7.00 -3.06
C LEU A 146 -11.06 -6.67 -2.39
N ASP A 147 -10.30 -5.70 -2.93
CA ASP A 147 -9.03 -5.25 -2.36
C ASP A 147 -9.21 -4.49 -1.04
N LEU A 148 -10.36 -3.87 -0.82
CA LEU A 148 -10.69 -3.28 0.48
C LEU A 148 -10.63 -4.30 1.61
N SER A 149 -10.87 -5.59 1.31
CA SER A 149 -10.87 -6.66 2.31
C SER A 149 -9.52 -6.83 3.01
N ALA A 150 -8.41 -6.65 2.31
CA ALA A 150 -7.08 -6.76 2.93
C ALA A 150 -6.76 -5.57 3.84
N ILE A 151 -7.15 -4.36 3.46
CA ILE A 151 -7.02 -3.17 4.31
C ILE A 151 -7.85 -3.35 5.58
N LEU A 152 -9.12 -3.79 5.45
CA LEU A 152 -10.01 -4.03 6.58
C LEU A 152 -9.50 -5.13 7.51
N TYR A 153 -9.02 -6.24 6.93
CA TYR A 153 -8.56 -7.40 7.69
C TYR A 153 -7.25 -7.16 8.44
N ASN A 154 -6.34 -6.39 7.83
CA ASN A 154 -5.00 -6.14 8.35
C ASN A 154 -4.87 -4.76 9.03
N TRP A 155 -5.96 -4.07 9.29
CA TRP A 155 -5.98 -2.73 9.89
C TRP A 155 -5.13 -2.63 11.15
N GLY A 156 -4.28 -1.60 11.20
CA GLY A 156 -3.36 -1.37 12.33
C GLY A 156 -2.15 -2.31 12.36
N SER A 157 -2.00 -3.19 11.37
CA SER A 157 -0.80 -4.01 11.22
C SER A 157 0.40 -3.17 10.84
N VAL A 158 1.59 -3.63 11.25
CA VAL A 158 2.86 -2.93 11.00
C VAL A 158 3.78 -3.85 10.22
N ALA A 159 4.17 -3.43 9.03
CA ALA A 159 5.12 -4.15 8.20
C ALA A 159 6.55 -3.94 8.69
N SER A 160 7.34 -4.99 8.60
CA SER A 160 8.78 -4.92 8.86
C SER A 160 9.52 -5.14 7.53
N TYR A 161 9.61 -4.10 6.74
CA TYR A 161 10.41 -4.13 5.53
C TYR A 161 11.90 -4.13 5.86
N ASN A 162 12.69 -4.93 5.16
CA ASN A 162 14.16 -4.88 5.26
C ASN A 162 14.70 -3.79 4.33
N PHE A 163 14.52 -2.53 4.73
CA PHE A 163 14.99 -1.40 3.93
C PHE A 163 16.50 -1.18 4.10
N SER A 164 17.29 -1.71 3.20
CA SER A 164 18.60 -1.14 2.90
C SER A 164 18.53 0.00 1.87
N ASN A 165 17.45 0.05 1.10
CA ASN A 165 17.07 1.17 0.25
C ASN A 165 15.61 1.51 0.57
N GLN A 166 15.35 2.72 1.07
CA GLN A 166 14.00 3.18 1.41
C GLN A 166 13.07 2.98 0.21
N PRO A 167 11.92 2.32 0.36
CA PRO A 167 10.87 2.49 -0.63
C PRO A 167 10.44 3.96 -0.57
N SER A 168 10.54 4.65 -1.67
CA SER A 168 9.75 5.85 -1.84
C SER A 168 8.29 5.46 -1.67
N LEU A 169 7.54 6.23 -0.88
CA LEU A 169 6.07 6.22 -0.98
C LEU A 169 5.69 6.17 -2.44
N CYS A 170 4.85 5.22 -2.81
CA CYS A 170 4.40 5.09 -4.19
C CYS A 170 3.69 6.34 -4.67
N TYR A 171 3.00 7.02 -3.76
CA TYR A 171 2.24 8.25 -4.04
C TYR A 171 1.98 9.00 -2.73
N GLU A 172 1.77 10.30 -2.86
CA GLU A 172 1.13 11.15 -1.85
C GLU A 172 -0.08 11.82 -2.53
N LEU A 173 -1.26 11.57 -2.00
CA LEU A 173 -2.48 12.17 -2.51
C LEU A 173 -2.99 13.23 -1.53
N ASN A 174 -2.97 14.50 -1.97
CA ASN A 174 -3.47 15.64 -1.19
C ASN A 174 -4.84 16.14 -1.69
N ASP A 175 -5.25 15.70 -2.88
CA ASP A 175 -6.51 16.06 -3.52
C ASP A 175 -7.00 14.89 -4.38
N GLY A 176 -8.11 14.28 -3.98
CA GLY A 176 -8.71 13.13 -4.66
C GLY A 176 -9.55 13.49 -5.89
N ASN A 177 -9.73 14.79 -6.20
CA ASN A 177 -10.66 15.20 -7.25
C ASN A 177 -10.31 14.68 -8.66
N ALA A 178 -9.03 14.41 -8.93
CA ALA A 178 -8.62 13.77 -10.19
C ALA A 178 -9.18 12.34 -10.36
N TYR A 179 -9.47 11.67 -9.23
CA TYR A 179 -9.97 10.29 -9.16
C TYR A 179 -11.36 10.22 -8.52
N ARG A 180 -12.11 11.33 -8.54
CA ARG A 180 -13.40 11.50 -7.84
C ARG A 180 -14.35 10.32 -8.05
N GLN A 181 -14.55 9.88 -9.30
CA GLN A 181 -15.49 8.80 -9.60
C GLN A 181 -15.08 7.49 -8.92
N ASN A 182 -13.79 7.17 -8.93
CA ASN A 182 -13.26 5.96 -8.29
C ASN A 182 -13.51 5.99 -6.77
N PHE A 183 -13.24 7.14 -6.14
CA PHE A 183 -13.50 7.29 -4.71
C PHE A 183 -14.99 7.28 -4.37
N GLU A 184 -15.87 7.83 -5.22
CA GLU A 184 -17.33 7.75 -5.05
C GLU A 184 -17.81 6.29 -5.17
N ASP A 185 -17.25 5.50 -6.08
CA ASP A 185 -17.53 4.07 -6.19
C ASP A 185 -17.07 3.33 -4.91
N ILE A 186 -15.86 3.58 -4.41
CA ILE A 186 -15.35 3.01 -3.15
C ILE A 186 -16.26 3.39 -1.97
N LEU A 187 -16.66 4.67 -1.86
CA LEU A 187 -17.59 5.11 -0.81
C LEU A 187 -18.90 4.34 -0.84
N SER A 188 -19.45 4.04 -2.04
CA SER A 188 -20.70 3.30 -2.15
C SER A 188 -20.59 1.87 -1.60
N PHE A 189 -19.44 1.21 -1.76
CA PHE A 189 -19.18 -0.09 -1.14
C PHE A 189 -19.01 -0.01 0.37
N LEU A 190 -18.30 1.01 0.86
CA LEU A 190 -18.08 1.18 2.29
C LEU A 190 -19.39 1.52 3.04
N ASP A 191 -20.31 2.25 2.42
CA ASP A 191 -21.62 2.60 3.00
C ASP A 191 -22.56 1.38 3.13
N GLU A 192 -22.39 0.34 2.30
CA GLU A 192 -23.17 -0.91 2.36
C GLU A 192 -22.67 -1.84 3.49
N GLU A 193 -21.43 -1.66 3.95
CA GLU A 193 -20.80 -2.46 4.99
C GLU A 193 -21.21 -2.01 6.41
N ASP A 194 -20.66 -2.65 7.43
CA ASP A 194 -20.97 -2.37 8.83
C ASP A 194 -20.52 -0.97 9.26
N SER A 195 -21.41 0.01 9.19
CA SER A 195 -21.19 1.39 9.64
C SER A 195 -20.80 1.53 11.14
N GLU A 196 -20.83 0.46 11.94
CA GLU A 196 -20.31 0.42 13.29
C GLU A 196 -18.78 0.25 13.32
N SER A 197 -18.18 -0.23 12.23
CA SER A 197 -16.73 -0.45 12.12
C SER A 197 -15.97 0.88 12.16
N HIS A 198 -15.00 0.98 13.08
CA HIS A 198 -14.08 2.12 13.14
C HIS A 198 -13.28 2.28 11.85
N THR A 199 -12.80 1.16 11.29
CA THR A 199 -11.95 1.13 10.11
C THR A 199 -12.67 1.66 8.87
N ILE A 200 -13.90 1.21 8.63
CA ILE A 200 -14.73 1.67 7.52
C ILE A 200 -14.97 3.18 7.62
N ARG A 201 -15.31 3.68 8.81
CA ARG A 201 -15.53 5.11 9.02
C ARG A 201 -14.28 5.96 8.83
N SER A 202 -13.11 5.44 9.26
CA SER A 202 -11.84 6.13 9.06
C SER A 202 -11.58 6.33 7.57
N MET A 203 -11.79 5.29 6.75
CA MET A 203 -11.68 5.38 5.29
C MET A 203 -12.70 6.33 4.67
N ILE A 204 -13.99 6.25 5.08
CA ILE A 204 -15.02 7.18 4.59
C ILE A 204 -14.66 8.63 4.87
N ASN A 205 -14.18 8.93 6.07
CA ASN A 205 -13.76 10.27 6.41
C ASN A 205 -12.59 10.75 5.59
N HIS A 206 -11.56 9.91 5.47
CA HIS A 206 -10.37 10.24 4.69
C HIS A 206 -10.74 10.55 3.23
N ILE A 207 -11.54 9.69 2.58
CA ILE A 207 -12.01 9.93 1.22
C ILE A 207 -12.87 11.20 1.14
N SER A 208 -13.74 11.43 2.13
CA SER A 208 -14.58 12.63 2.16
C SER A 208 -13.73 13.91 2.25
N GLU A 209 -12.66 13.89 3.05
CA GLU A 209 -11.69 14.99 3.13
C GLU A 209 -10.98 15.22 1.80
N LEU A 210 -10.47 14.13 1.15
CA LEU A 210 -9.82 14.19 -0.16
C LEU A 210 -10.71 14.79 -1.26
N LEU A 211 -12.00 14.49 -1.20
CA LEU A 211 -12.98 14.98 -2.19
C LEU A 211 -13.60 16.32 -1.81
N ASN A 212 -13.22 16.90 -0.66
CA ASN A 212 -13.84 18.07 -0.07
C ASN A 212 -15.38 17.90 0.07
N LEU A 213 -15.82 16.70 0.45
CA LEU A 213 -17.22 16.42 0.75
C LEU A 213 -17.51 16.81 2.19
N GLU A 214 -18.62 17.50 2.42
CA GLU A 214 -19.11 17.75 3.78
C GLU A 214 -19.88 16.50 4.23
N TYR A 215 -19.20 15.66 5.06
CA TYR A 215 -19.88 14.50 5.63
C TYR A 215 -20.90 14.95 6.66
N LEU A 216 -22.20 14.77 6.33
CA LEU A 216 -23.31 15.10 7.21
C LEU A 216 -24.00 13.80 7.65
N PRO A 217 -23.78 13.35 8.91
CA PRO A 217 -24.44 12.16 9.43
C PRO A 217 -25.96 12.28 9.42
N GLU A 218 -26.67 11.25 8.96
CA GLU A 218 -28.13 11.22 8.98
C GLU A 218 -28.70 11.10 10.41
N ASN A 219 -27.94 10.52 11.33
CA ASN A 219 -28.35 10.25 12.70
C ASN A 219 -27.29 10.66 13.71
N PHE A 220 -27.69 10.89 14.96
CA PHE A 220 -26.76 10.91 16.08
C PHE A 220 -26.33 9.47 16.39
N LYS A 221 -25.03 9.27 16.61
CA LYS A 221 -24.51 7.93 16.92
C LYS A 221 -23.29 8.03 17.86
N LEU A 222 -23.17 7.11 18.80
CA LEU A 222 -21.97 6.89 19.61
C LEU A 222 -21.40 5.54 19.22
N TYR A 223 -20.15 5.51 18.81
CA TYR A 223 -19.50 4.30 18.34
C TYR A 223 -18.72 3.59 19.45
N GLN A 224 -18.40 2.30 19.20
CA GLN A 224 -17.49 1.55 20.06
C GLN A 224 -16.10 2.19 19.98
N ASN A 225 -15.45 2.38 21.12
CA ASN A 225 -14.08 2.87 21.15
C ASN A 225 -13.14 1.88 20.48
N TYR A 226 -12.11 2.39 19.82
CA TYR A 226 -11.11 1.55 19.15
C TYR A 226 -9.69 2.06 19.47
N PRO A 227 -8.75 1.14 19.82
CA PRO A 227 -8.98 -0.29 20.11
C PRO A 227 -9.84 -0.52 21.38
N ASN A 228 -10.47 -1.71 21.46
CA ASN A 228 -11.14 -2.19 22.66
C ASN A 228 -11.04 -3.72 22.73
N PRO A 229 -10.28 -4.31 23.68
CA PRO A 229 -9.58 -3.67 24.78
C PRO A 229 -8.44 -2.74 24.34
N PHE A 230 -8.03 -1.78 25.20
CA PHE A 230 -7.03 -0.77 24.89
C PHE A 230 -5.94 -0.62 25.97
N ASN A 231 -4.78 -0.02 25.61
CA ASN A 231 -3.63 0.20 26.51
C ASN A 231 -2.75 1.37 26.05
N PRO A 232 -2.61 2.46 26.78
CA PRO A 232 -3.66 3.07 27.59
C PRO A 232 -4.53 4.04 26.78
N VAL A 233 -4.33 4.09 25.44
CA VAL A 233 -4.95 5.06 24.53
C VAL A 233 -6.03 4.37 23.70
N THR A 234 -7.15 5.04 23.50
CA THR A 234 -8.24 4.64 22.63
C THR A 234 -8.95 5.84 22.02
N THR A 235 -9.59 5.67 20.88
CA THR A 235 -10.40 6.70 20.24
C THR A 235 -11.88 6.41 20.47
N ILE A 236 -12.62 7.42 20.91
CA ILE A 236 -14.09 7.42 21.02
C ILE A 236 -14.63 8.31 19.90
N SER A 237 -15.45 7.71 19.02
CA SER A 237 -16.05 8.42 17.89
C SER A 237 -17.55 8.60 18.06
N PHE A 238 -18.08 9.71 17.54
CA PHE A 238 -19.52 9.97 17.54
C PHE A 238 -19.95 10.87 16.38
N ASP A 239 -21.19 10.67 15.92
CA ASP A 239 -21.82 11.44 14.84
C ASP A 239 -22.82 12.44 15.41
N LEU A 240 -22.82 13.64 14.85
CA LEU A 240 -23.81 14.69 15.10
C LEU A 240 -24.55 15.03 13.81
N LYS A 241 -25.84 14.69 13.71
CA LYS A 241 -26.66 15.05 12.54
C LYS A 241 -27.02 16.54 12.49
N GLN A 242 -26.90 17.24 13.59
CA GLN A 242 -27.13 18.67 13.68
C GLN A 242 -26.26 19.27 14.77
N GLY A 243 -25.96 20.57 14.64
CA GLY A 243 -25.14 21.28 15.62
C GLY A 243 -25.73 21.20 17.04
N SER A 244 -24.89 20.85 18.01
CA SER A 244 -25.30 20.63 19.40
C SER A 244 -24.16 20.90 20.36
N LYS A 245 -24.48 21.26 21.61
CA LYS A 245 -23.51 21.15 22.70
C LYS A 245 -23.34 19.68 23.06
N VAL A 246 -22.11 19.27 23.29
CA VAL A 246 -21.75 17.85 23.48
C VAL A 246 -20.95 17.68 24.76
N LEU A 247 -21.38 16.71 25.58
CA LEU A 247 -20.72 16.33 26.81
C LEU A 247 -20.39 14.84 26.75
N LEU A 248 -19.13 14.47 26.92
CA LEU A 248 -18.65 13.11 27.05
C LEU A 248 -18.26 12.86 28.53
N SER A 249 -18.88 11.85 29.14
CA SER A 249 -18.63 11.48 30.53
C SER A 249 -18.14 10.02 30.61
N ILE A 250 -17.16 9.75 31.46
CA ILE A 250 -16.59 8.43 31.69
C ILE A 250 -16.85 8.02 33.14
N TYR A 251 -17.32 6.80 33.35
CA TYR A 251 -17.68 6.22 34.64
C TYR A 251 -16.95 4.91 34.89
N ASP A 252 -16.67 4.63 36.17
CA ASP A 252 -16.28 3.27 36.59
C ASP A 252 -17.50 2.35 36.63
N ILE A 253 -17.27 1.05 36.85
CA ILE A 253 -18.33 0.03 36.93
C ILE A 253 -19.28 0.22 38.14
N LYS A 254 -18.93 1.09 39.08
CA LYS A 254 -19.77 1.44 40.25
C LYS A 254 -20.65 2.66 39.97
N GLY A 255 -20.49 3.27 38.78
CA GLY A 255 -21.21 4.48 38.38
C GLY A 255 -20.60 5.79 38.90
N ASN A 256 -19.39 5.75 39.48
CA ASN A 256 -18.69 6.98 39.85
C ASN A 256 -18.10 7.62 38.59
N MET A 257 -18.30 8.92 38.45
CA MET A 257 -17.71 9.69 37.36
C MET A 257 -16.19 9.74 37.54
N VAL A 258 -15.46 9.32 36.50
CA VAL A 258 -13.99 9.32 36.43
C VAL A 258 -13.48 10.56 35.73
N SER A 259 -14.10 10.93 34.61
CA SER A 259 -13.81 12.17 33.90
C SER A 259 -15.00 12.66 33.10
N GLU A 260 -14.95 13.92 32.71
CA GLU A 260 -15.95 14.59 31.89
C GLU A 260 -15.23 15.56 30.95
N ASN A 261 -15.64 15.57 29.68
CA ASN A 261 -15.13 16.47 28.67
C ASN A 261 -16.30 17.23 28.02
N ASP A 262 -16.35 18.55 28.22
CA ASP A 262 -17.32 19.45 27.58
C ASP A 262 -16.70 20.00 26.27
N PHE A 263 -17.18 19.54 25.14
CA PHE A 263 -16.74 20.03 23.81
C PHE A 263 -17.36 21.37 23.44
N GLY A 264 -18.29 21.89 24.23
CA GLY A 264 -19.07 23.07 23.85
C GLY A 264 -20.00 22.76 22.66
N TYR A 265 -20.20 23.77 21.81
CA TYR A 265 -21.04 23.62 20.60
C TYR A 265 -20.19 23.12 19.43
N LEU A 266 -20.59 21.99 18.87
CA LEU A 266 -20.01 21.40 17.68
C LEU A 266 -21.03 21.48 16.52
N ASN A 267 -20.54 21.68 15.29
CA ASN A 267 -21.33 21.59 14.06
C ASN A 267 -21.73 20.13 13.75
N PRO A 268 -22.64 19.89 12.79
CA PRO A 268 -22.86 18.52 12.30
C PRO A 268 -21.57 17.91 11.79
N GLY A 269 -21.42 16.60 11.90
CA GLY A 269 -20.24 15.89 11.43
C GLY A 269 -19.84 14.71 12.31
N LEU A 270 -18.79 14.02 11.93
CA LEU A 270 -18.12 12.99 12.74
C LEU A 270 -17.01 13.59 13.58
N PHE A 271 -16.91 13.13 14.82
CA PHE A 271 -15.89 13.57 15.77
C PHE A 271 -15.14 12.39 16.36
N ASN A 272 -13.84 12.56 16.52
CA ASN A 272 -12.95 11.59 17.14
C ASN A 272 -12.31 12.22 18.39
N TYR A 273 -12.46 11.55 19.52
CA TYR A 273 -11.84 11.95 20.79
C TYR A 273 -10.82 10.90 21.23
N VAL A 274 -9.56 11.29 21.31
CA VAL A 274 -8.49 10.42 21.81
C VAL A 274 -8.44 10.47 23.32
N LEU A 275 -8.75 9.35 23.97
CA LEU A 275 -8.66 9.18 25.42
C LEU A 275 -7.31 8.56 25.79
N ASP A 276 -6.50 9.30 26.58
CA ASP A 276 -5.33 8.76 27.28
C ASP A 276 -5.70 8.39 28.73
N ALA A 277 -5.87 7.10 28.98
CA ALA A 277 -6.25 6.55 30.28
C ALA A 277 -5.05 6.10 31.15
N LYS A 278 -3.88 6.74 30.96
CA LYS A 278 -2.65 6.39 31.71
C LYS A 278 -2.83 6.44 33.24
N ASP A 279 -3.70 7.32 33.74
CA ASP A 279 -3.97 7.50 35.16
C ASP A 279 -5.11 6.61 35.67
N TYR A 280 -5.80 5.84 34.80
CA TYR A 280 -6.89 4.93 35.15
C TYR A 280 -6.31 3.57 35.56
N THR A 281 -7.05 2.79 36.34
CA THR A 281 -6.71 1.39 36.66
C THR A 281 -7.23 0.45 35.58
N SER A 282 -6.57 -0.71 35.38
CA SER A 282 -7.11 -1.76 34.50
C SER A 282 -8.50 -2.15 34.94
N GLY A 283 -9.43 -2.32 34.00
CA GLY A 283 -10.82 -2.67 34.26
C GLY A 283 -11.79 -2.20 33.19
N ALA A 284 -13.07 -2.44 33.45
CA ALA A 284 -14.15 -1.99 32.58
C ALA A 284 -14.61 -0.57 33.01
N TYR A 285 -14.92 0.25 32.00
CA TYR A 285 -15.47 1.60 32.15
C TYR A 285 -16.66 1.76 31.22
N ILE A 286 -17.53 2.71 31.54
CA ILE A 286 -18.66 3.12 30.70
C ILE A 286 -18.40 4.56 30.27
N TYR A 287 -18.51 4.84 28.99
CA TYR A 287 -18.54 6.21 28.49
C TYR A 287 -19.91 6.53 27.91
N SER A 288 -20.33 7.76 28.06
CA SER A 288 -21.60 8.26 27.56
C SER A 288 -21.42 9.60 26.88
N ILE A 289 -22.22 9.82 25.86
CA ILE A 289 -22.38 11.14 25.22
C ILE A 289 -23.77 11.67 25.48
N ALA A 290 -23.87 12.94 25.76
CA ALA A 290 -25.11 13.70 25.90
C ALA A 290 -25.04 14.96 25.04
N THR A 291 -26.12 15.27 24.31
CA THR A 291 -26.21 16.45 23.46
C THR A 291 -27.32 17.39 23.91
N SER A 292 -27.19 18.71 23.65
CA SER A 292 -28.24 19.68 23.91
C SER A 292 -29.52 19.46 23.09
N SER A 293 -29.44 18.64 22.03
CA SER A 293 -30.60 18.23 21.22
C SER A 293 -31.37 17.04 21.83
N GLY A 294 -30.93 16.51 22.98
CA GLY A 294 -31.60 15.45 23.72
C GLY A 294 -31.13 14.03 23.35
N PHE A 295 -30.14 13.88 22.48
CA PHE A 295 -29.53 12.56 22.23
C PHE A 295 -28.63 12.17 23.40
N THR A 296 -28.75 10.92 23.84
CA THR A 296 -27.87 10.30 24.85
C THR A 296 -27.61 8.86 24.46
N ALA A 297 -26.34 8.46 24.51
CA ALA A 297 -25.93 7.08 24.26
C ALA A 297 -24.76 6.72 25.19
N TYR A 298 -24.56 5.41 25.41
CA TYR A 298 -23.46 4.90 26.22
C TYR A 298 -22.90 3.61 25.62
N LYS A 299 -21.62 3.37 25.89
CA LYS A 299 -20.94 2.13 25.53
C LYS A 299 -19.92 1.76 26.60
N GLN A 300 -19.44 0.50 26.55
CA GLN A 300 -18.46 -0.04 27.50
C GLN A 300 -17.09 -0.15 26.81
N MET A 301 -16.03 0.14 27.59
CA MET A 301 -14.64 -0.02 27.17
C MET A 301 -13.86 -0.83 28.22
N ILE A 302 -12.78 -1.49 27.79
CA ILE A 302 -11.94 -2.33 28.64
C ILE A 302 -10.49 -1.85 28.54
N LEU A 303 -9.94 -1.36 29.66
CA LEU A 303 -8.54 -0.98 29.80
C LEU A 303 -7.72 -2.14 30.32
N ILE A 304 -6.64 -2.49 29.64
CA ILE A 304 -5.66 -3.51 30.03
C ILE A 304 -4.29 -2.82 30.10
N LYS A 305 -3.66 -2.83 31.27
CA LYS A 305 -2.30 -2.34 31.47
C LYS A 305 -1.35 -3.50 31.74
#